data_efbb3f15754f0f58804480b0026d9861
#
_entry.id   efbb3f15754f0f58804480b0026d9861
#
_cell.length_a   1.000
_cell.length_b   1.000
_cell.length_c   1.000
_cell.angle_alpha   90.00
_cell.angle_beta   90.00
_cell.angle_gamma   90.00
#
_symmetry.space_group_name_H-M   'P 1'
#
loop_
_entity.id
_entity.type
_entity.pdbx_description
1 polymer ?
#
loop_
_entity_poly.entity_id
_entity_poly.type
_entity_poly.pdbx_seq_one_letter_code
_entity_poly.pdbx_strand_id
1 'polypeptide(L)'
;MTTPRDLLMIAMDMESDRPPDQGDLSLALAGSELIDLLDMQAVRLDGERIVPVRRPVTGDRLLDEAASSLVRQEPYESVDDWLWRRGRSLYSAYLAALEAAGQVTRERRRWRHFRTGRTMLADSPAHRDAAKRWTSGEAVLAALAAIAGIHGERTYHFPGIADIAVATVLAAVNAAVMELGLERQRRAVEGDAFDNIWRGI
;
A
#
# COMPACT_ATOMS: atom_id res chain seq x y z
N MET A 1 -1.72 14.65 7.08
CA MET A 1 -2.01 13.21 6.91
C MET A 1 -1.19 12.72 5.75
N THR A 2 -0.84 11.45 5.71
CA THR A 2 0.02 10.85 4.68
C THR A 2 -0.81 9.90 3.82
N THR A 3 -0.51 9.85 2.53
CA THR A 3 -1.22 9.02 1.55
C THR A 3 -1.26 7.52 1.94
N PRO A 4 -0.18 6.92 2.48
CA PRO A 4 -0.23 5.52 2.88
C PRO A 4 -1.22 5.23 4.04
N ARG A 5 -1.36 6.15 5.01
CA ARG A 5 -2.36 5.97 6.08
C ARG A 5 -3.77 6.04 5.56
N ASP A 6 -4.04 7.00 4.68
CA ASP A 6 -5.36 7.17 4.08
C ASP A 6 -5.72 5.96 3.22
N LEU A 7 -4.77 5.46 2.41
CA LEU A 7 -4.95 4.25 1.60
C LEU A 7 -5.31 3.03 2.47
N LEU A 8 -4.60 2.82 3.59
CA LEU A 8 -4.90 1.70 4.47
C LEU A 8 -6.26 1.86 5.15
N MET A 9 -6.64 3.07 5.60
CA MET A 9 -7.96 3.31 6.17
C MET A 9 -9.07 3.02 5.18
N ILE A 10 -8.93 3.46 3.93
CA ILE A 10 -9.89 3.17 2.86
C ILE A 10 -9.99 1.66 2.60
N ALA A 11 -8.85 0.97 2.53
CA ALA A 11 -8.82 -0.47 2.35
C ALA A 11 -9.55 -1.24 3.47
N MET A 12 -9.53 -0.72 4.69
CA MET A 12 -10.19 -1.32 5.85
C MET A 12 -11.67 -0.94 5.96
N ASP A 13 -12.06 0.23 5.46
CA ASP A 13 -13.44 0.75 5.52
C ASP A 13 -14.33 0.13 4.44
N MET A 14 -13.73 -0.25 3.32
CA MET A 14 -14.49 -0.86 2.23
C MET A 14 -14.95 -2.26 2.61
N GLU A 15 -16.26 -2.43 2.77
CA GLU A 15 -16.90 -3.75 2.89
C GLU A 15 -16.82 -4.46 1.53
N SER A 16 -15.76 -5.20 1.33
CA SER A 16 -15.59 -6.03 0.15
C SER A 16 -15.78 -7.49 0.52
N ASP A 17 -16.53 -8.23 -0.28
CA ASP A 17 -16.63 -9.69 -0.19
C ASP A 17 -15.25 -10.35 -0.34
N ARG A 18 -14.30 -9.63 -0.91
CA ARG A 18 -12.92 -10.04 -1.08
C ARG A 18 -11.98 -8.92 -0.64
N PRO A 19 -11.40 -9.01 0.56
CA PRO A 19 -10.42 -8.01 1.01
C PRO A 19 -9.20 -7.99 0.08
N PRO A 20 -8.57 -6.82 -0.12
CA PRO A 20 -7.37 -6.71 -0.91
C PRO A 20 -6.26 -7.60 -0.33
N ASP A 21 -5.42 -8.14 -1.20
CA ASP A 21 -4.27 -8.94 -0.77
C ASP A 21 -3.26 -8.06 -0.02
N GLN A 22 -2.73 -8.58 1.10
CA GLN A 22 -1.81 -7.83 1.94
C GLN A 22 -0.49 -7.48 1.25
N GLY A 23 -0.04 -8.32 0.31
CA GLY A 23 1.16 -8.05 -0.47
C GLY A 23 0.93 -6.92 -1.48
N ASP A 24 -0.20 -6.94 -2.19
CA ASP A 24 -0.56 -5.90 -3.14
C ASP A 24 -0.72 -4.55 -2.43
N LEU A 25 -1.38 -4.58 -1.28
CA LEU A 25 -1.53 -3.39 -0.44
C LEU A 25 -0.18 -2.91 0.12
N SER A 26 0.74 -3.81 0.49
CA SER A 26 2.08 -3.44 0.94
C SER A 26 2.90 -2.75 -0.15
N LEU A 27 2.82 -3.21 -1.40
CA LEU A 27 3.48 -2.57 -2.54
C LEU A 27 2.87 -1.19 -2.83
N ALA A 28 1.54 -1.06 -2.77
CA ALA A 28 0.86 0.21 -2.93
C ALA A 28 1.21 1.22 -1.81
N LEU A 29 1.36 0.74 -0.57
CA LEU A 29 1.84 1.55 0.56
C LEU A 29 3.29 2.02 0.35
N ALA A 30 4.18 1.18 -0.17
CA ALA A 30 5.56 1.58 -0.48
C ALA A 30 5.62 2.63 -1.60
N GLY A 31 4.77 2.48 -2.62
CA GLY A 31 4.61 3.48 -3.67
C GLY A 31 4.06 4.80 -3.16
N SER A 32 3.06 4.75 -2.27
CA SER A 32 2.48 5.96 -1.67
C SER A 32 3.47 6.71 -0.76
N GLU A 33 4.35 6.00 -0.02
CA GLU A 33 5.45 6.66 0.72
C GLU A 33 6.39 7.41 -0.24
N LEU A 34 6.75 6.78 -1.36
CA LEU A 34 7.63 7.41 -2.34
C LEU A 34 6.98 8.63 -3.00
N ILE A 35 5.68 8.57 -3.30
CA ILE A 35 4.93 9.71 -3.84
C ILE A 35 4.88 10.86 -2.82
N ASP A 36 4.59 10.58 -1.54
CA ASP A 36 4.61 11.62 -0.50
C ASP A 36 6.01 12.25 -0.37
N LEU A 37 7.09 11.46 -0.53
CA LEU A 37 8.46 11.98 -0.51
C LEU A 37 8.80 12.82 -1.74
N LEU A 38 8.23 12.51 -2.92
CA LEU A 38 8.32 13.34 -4.13
C LEU A 38 7.61 14.68 -3.92
N ASP A 39 6.38 14.65 -3.43
CA ASP A 39 5.58 15.86 -3.16
C ASP A 39 6.26 16.78 -2.15
N MET A 40 6.94 16.22 -1.17
CA MET A 40 7.75 16.95 -0.20
C MET A 40 9.09 17.43 -0.76
N GLN A 41 9.42 17.12 -2.01
CA GLN A 41 10.75 17.38 -2.61
C GLN A 41 11.91 16.79 -1.78
N ALA A 42 11.64 15.70 -1.07
CA ALA A 42 12.65 14.95 -0.31
C ALA A 42 13.50 14.06 -1.23
N VAL A 43 12.88 13.62 -2.32
CA VAL A 43 13.50 12.86 -3.40
C VAL A 43 13.11 13.47 -4.75
N ARG A 44 13.87 13.14 -5.79
CA ARG A 44 13.50 13.30 -7.20
C ARG A 44 13.75 11.98 -7.91
N LEU A 45 13.12 11.77 -9.05
CA LEU A 45 13.50 10.68 -9.94
C LEU A 45 14.47 11.15 -11.02
N ASP A 46 15.41 10.29 -11.35
CA ASP A 46 16.27 10.37 -12.53
C ASP A 46 16.07 9.08 -13.34
N GLY A 47 15.17 9.16 -14.33
CA GLY A 47 14.55 7.98 -14.90
C GLY A 47 13.78 7.20 -13.82
N GLU A 48 14.19 5.96 -13.57
CA GLU A 48 13.61 5.11 -12.51
C GLU A 48 14.47 5.10 -11.22
N ARG A 49 15.51 5.93 -11.13
CA ARG A 49 16.39 5.99 -9.95
C ARG A 49 15.91 7.04 -8.96
N ILE A 50 15.82 6.64 -7.69
CA ILE A 50 15.42 7.50 -6.59
C ILE A 50 16.64 8.26 -6.08
N VAL A 51 16.68 9.56 -6.35
CA VAL A 51 17.77 10.45 -5.93
C VAL A 51 17.36 11.24 -4.70
N PRO A 52 17.92 10.96 -3.51
CA PRO A 52 17.61 11.73 -2.30
C PRO A 52 18.10 13.17 -2.40
N VAL A 53 17.23 14.15 -2.10
CA VAL A 53 17.53 15.58 -2.10
C VAL A 53 17.74 16.09 -0.69
N ARG A 54 16.78 15.82 0.21
CA ARG A 54 16.83 16.27 1.60
C ARG A 54 16.19 15.24 2.54
N ARG A 55 16.37 15.42 3.85
CA ARG A 55 15.62 14.65 4.86
C ARG A 55 14.45 15.49 5.33
N PRO A 56 13.21 15.09 5.04
CA PRO A 56 12.05 15.74 5.60
C PRO A 56 11.88 15.32 7.06
N VAL A 57 11.17 16.16 7.82
CA VAL A 57 10.56 15.77 9.10
C VAL A 57 9.06 15.83 8.86
N THR A 58 8.42 14.67 8.77
CA THR A 58 7.04 14.56 8.29
C THR A 58 6.02 14.53 9.43
N GLY A 59 6.47 14.21 10.64
CA GLY A 59 5.59 13.93 11.79
C GLY A 59 4.90 12.56 11.69
N ASP A 60 5.17 11.79 10.64
CA ASP A 60 4.78 10.40 10.51
C ASP A 60 6.02 9.50 10.64
N ARG A 61 6.04 8.67 11.70
CA ARG A 61 7.20 7.82 12.01
C ARG A 61 7.57 6.88 10.85
N LEU A 62 6.58 6.29 10.18
CA LEU A 62 6.85 5.33 9.09
C LEU A 62 7.38 6.02 7.84
N LEU A 63 6.86 7.22 7.54
CA LEU A 63 7.37 8.02 6.42
C LEU A 63 8.77 8.58 6.73
N ASP A 64 9.05 8.94 7.99
CA ASP A 64 10.40 9.35 8.43
C ASP A 64 11.38 8.17 8.36
N GLU A 65 10.95 6.95 8.69
CA GLU A 65 11.73 5.72 8.49
C GLU A 65 11.98 5.46 7.01
N ALA A 66 10.97 5.62 6.14
CA ALA A 66 11.11 5.53 4.69
C ALA A 66 12.19 6.48 4.18
N ALA A 67 12.09 7.77 4.50
CA ALA A 67 13.06 8.79 4.13
C ALA A 67 14.49 8.49 4.64
N SER A 68 14.60 7.85 5.80
CA SER A 68 15.88 7.49 6.41
C SER A 68 16.51 6.26 5.77
N SER A 69 15.70 5.37 5.19
CA SER A 69 16.13 4.11 4.55
C SER A 69 16.59 4.27 3.10
N LEU A 70 16.47 5.48 2.52
CA LEU A 70 16.89 5.77 1.15
C LEU A 70 18.40 5.57 0.95
N VAL A 71 18.77 4.95 -0.17
CA VAL A 71 20.18 4.84 -0.60
C VAL A 71 20.68 6.20 -1.04
N ARG A 72 21.73 6.74 -0.34
CA ARG A 72 22.21 8.11 -0.53
C ARG A 72 23.47 8.23 -1.38
N GLN A 73 23.97 7.13 -1.87
CA GLN A 73 25.18 7.06 -2.70
C GLN A 73 24.89 6.27 -3.97
N GLU A 74 25.55 6.64 -5.05
CA GLU A 74 25.46 5.88 -6.30
C GLU A 74 26.09 4.48 -6.15
N PRO A 75 25.52 3.48 -6.80
CA PRO A 75 24.31 3.55 -7.65
C PRO A 75 23.04 3.69 -6.81
N TYR A 76 22.22 4.71 -7.15
CA TYR A 76 20.95 4.92 -6.48
C TYR A 76 19.98 3.75 -6.72
N GLU A 77 19.11 3.49 -5.73
CA GLU A 77 18.08 2.46 -5.78
C GLU A 77 17.05 2.78 -6.86
N SER A 78 16.57 1.75 -7.57
CA SER A 78 15.45 1.89 -8.50
C SER A 78 14.12 1.96 -7.74
N VAL A 79 13.07 2.48 -8.40
CA VAL A 79 11.71 2.43 -7.86
C VAL A 79 11.28 0.99 -7.59
N ASP A 80 11.61 0.06 -8.51
CA ASP A 80 11.29 -1.36 -8.34
C ASP A 80 11.98 -1.97 -7.12
N ASP A 81 13.30 -1.81 -6.99
CA ASP A 81 14.05 -2.30 -5.83
C ASP A 81 13.49 -1.73 -4.52
N TRP A 82 13.11 -0.45 -4.52
CA TRP A 82 12.45 0.20 -3.39
C TRP A 82 11.15 -0.48 -3.02
N LEU A 83 10.26 -0.70 -3.99
CA LEU A 83 8.94 -1.30 -3.77
C LEU A 83 9.07 -2.70 -3.14
N TRP A 84 9.93 -3.54 -3.70
CA TRP A 84 10.14 -4.90 -3.17
C TRP A 84 10.83 -4.93 -1.81
N ARG A 85 11.76 -4.04 -1.57
CA ARG A 85 12.47 -3.94 -0.29
C ARG A 85 11.59 -3.31 0.79
N ARG A 86 11.01 -2.15 0.51
CA ARG A 86 10.22 -1.37 1.48
C ARG A 86 8.85 -1.99 1.73
N GLY A 87 8.23 -2.57 0.72
CA GLY A 87 6.93 -3.22 0.82
C GLY A 87 6.89 -4.43 1.74
N ARG A 88 8.06 -5.02 2.10
CA ARG A 88 8.10 -6.18 3.00
C ARG A 88 7.44 -5.84 4.34
N SER A 89 6.32 -6.51 4.64
CA SER A 89 5.56 -6.35 5.89
C SER A 89 5.04 -4.93 6.16
N LEU A 90 5.00 -4.05 5.15
CA LEU A 90 4.62 -2.65 5.35
C LEU A 90 3.15 -2.50 5.76
N TYR A 91 2.26 -3.34 5.22
CA TYR A 91 0.87 -3.45 5.68
C TYR A 91 0.79 -3.65 7.21
N SER A 92 1.53 -4.61 7.73
CA SER A 92 1.53 -4.90 9.16
C SER A 92 2.09 -3.75 9.99
N ALA A 93 3.11 -3.04 9.49
CA ALA A 93 3.68 -1.89 10.15
C ALA A 93 2.69 -0.71 10.24
N TYR A 94 1.99 -0.40 9.14
CA TYR A 94 0.97 0.64 9.12
C TYR A 94 -0.24 0.26 9.97
N LEU A 95 -0.69 -1.00 9.93
CA LEU A 95 -1.78 -1.49 10.77
C LEU A 95 -1.43 -1.32 12.26
N ALA A 96 -0.22 -1.74 12.67
CA ALA A 96 0.25 -1.57 14.04
C ALA A 96 0.33 -0.09 14.45
N ALA A 97 0.73 0.81 13.53
CA ALA A 97 0.75 2.24 13.78
C ALA A 97 -0.66 2.82 13.98
N LEU A 98 -1.66 2.38 13.19
CA LEU A 98 -3.06 2.77 13.38
C LEU A 98 -3.64 2.23 14.69
N GLU A 99 -3.32 0.99 15.06
CA GLU A 99 -3.69 0.40 16.36
C GLU A 99 -3.09 1.19 17.53
N ALA A 100 -1.79 1.52 17.47
CA ALA A 100 -1.10 2.30 18.50
C ALA A 100 -1.65 3.73 18.63
N ALA A 101 -2.13 4.31 17.53
CA ALA A 101 -2.80 5.61 17.51
C ALA A 101 -4.28 5.55 17.95
N GLY A 102 -4.81 4.36 18.31
CA GLY A 102 -6.21 4.18 18.69
C GLY A 102 -7.21 4.39 17.54
N GLN A 103 -6.72 4.39 16.29
CA GLN A 103 -7.54 4.57 15.09
C GLN A 103 -8.17 3.26 14.60
N VAL A 104 -7.71 2.14 15.16
CA VAL A 104 -8.22 0.80 14.86
C VAL A 104 -8.50 0.09 16.18
N THR A 105 -9.67 -0.51 16.28
CA THR A 105 -10.08 -1.33 17.42
C THR A 105 -10.29 -2.77 16.95
N ARG A 106 -9.76 -3.71 17.73
CA ARG A 106 -10.10 -5.13 17.56
C ARG A 106 -11.35 -5.43 18.36
N GLU A 107 -12.44 -5.72 17.69
CA GLU A 107 -13.65 -6.21 18.37
C GLU A 107 -13.34 -7.59 18.99
N ARG A 108 -13.07 -7.62 20.30
CA ARG A 108 -13.00 -8.87 21.06
C ARG A 108 -14.44 -9.37 21.28
N ARG A 109 -15.02 -10.02 20.29
CA ARG A 109 -16.26 -10.76 20.52
C ARG A 109 -15.99 -11.87 21.54
N ARG A 110 -16.50 -11.69 22.76
CA ARG A 110 -16.49 -12.64 23.87
C ARG A 110 -17.49 -13.80 23.61
N TRP A 111 -17.44 -14.43 22.43
CA TRP A 111 -18.21 -15.64 22.20
C TRP A 111 -17.27 -16.80 21.84
N ARG A 112 -17.38 -17.85 22.66
CA ARG A 112 -16.66 -19.13 22.55
C ARG A 112 -16.78 -19.66 21.11
N HIS A 113 -15.68 -19.96 20.45
CA HIS A 113 -15.45 -20.82 19.30
C HIS A 113 -15.06 -20.23 17.93
N PHE A 114 -15.06 -18.91 17.67
CA PHE A 114 -14.45 -18.42 16.40
C PHE A 114 -13.51 -17.24 16.65
N ARG A 115 -12.22 -17.46 16.35
CA ARG A 115 -11.12 -16.45 16.44
C ARG A 115 -11.07 -15.58 15.19
N THR A 116 -12.12 -14.94 14.78
CA THR A 116 -12.13 -13.92 13.75
C THR A 116 -12.47 -12.58 14.40
N GLY A 117 -11.47 -11.95 15.02
CA GLY A 117 -11.60 -10.57 15.45
C GLY A 117 -11.61 -9.67 14.21
N ARG A 118 -12.77 -9.16 13.82
CA ARG A 118 -12.88 -8.14 12.78
C ARG A 118 -12.19 -6.88 13.29
N THR A 119 -11.22 -6.39 12.54
CA THR A 119 -10.56 -5.11 12.80
C THR A 119 -11.48 -4.00 12.28
N MET A 120 -11.88 -3.07 13.13
CA MET A 120 -12.77 -1.96 12.77
C MET A 120 -12.05 -0.64 12.95
N LEU A 121 -12.27 0.29 12.01
CA LEU A 121 -11.80 1.67 12.14
C LEU A 121 -12.61 2.41 13.21
N ALA A 122 -11.92 3.20 14.02
CA ALA A 122 -12.56 4.13 14.94
C ALA A 122 -13.04 5.37 14.17
N ASP A 123 -14.22 5.90 14.53
CA ASP A 123 -14.64 7.22 14.02
C ASP A 123 -13.70 8.30 14.57
N SER A 124 -12.75 8.70 13.76
CA SER A 124 -11.72 9.67 14.10
C SER A 124 -11.68 10.80 13.07
N PRO A 125 -11.13 11.97 13.41
CA PRO A 125 -10.90 13.02 12.41
C PRO A 125 -10.06 12.53 11.24
N ALA A 126 -9.04 11.71 11.50
CA ALA A 126 -8.19 11.12 10.47
C ALA A 126 -8.98 10.22 9.51
N HIS A 127 -9.88 9.36 10.02
CA HIS A 127 -10.73 8.52 9.18
C HIS A 127 -11.68 9.37 8.31
N ARG A 128 -12.30 10.40 8.89
CA ARG A 128 -13.17 11.32 8.13
C ARG A 128 -12.43 12.08 7.04
N ASP A 129 -11.19 12.48 7.29
CA ASP A 129 -10.35 13.16 6.30
C ASP A 129 -9.93 12.20 5.17
N ALA A 130 -9.57 10.96 5.48
CA ALA A 130 -9.29 9.93 4.47
C ALA A 130 -10.53 9.65 3.61
N ALA A 131 -11.70 9.46 4.22
CA ALA A 131 -12.96 9.27 3.51
C ALA A 131 -13.32 10.48 2.63
N LYS A 132 -13.03 11.71 3.08
CA LYS A 132 -13.24 12.93 2.29
C LYS A 132 -12.31 13.00 1.08
N ARG A 133 -11.01 12.67 1.23
CA ARG A 133 -10.08 12.57 0.10
C ARG A 133 -10.54 11.53 -0.91
N TRP A 134 -10.98 10.37 -0.42
CA TRP A 134 -11.54 9.32 -1.26
C TRP A 134 -12.78 9.77 -2.04
N THR A 135 -13.75 10.37 -1.35
CA THR A 135 -15.00 10.82 -1.99
C THR A 135 -14.80 12.00 -2.96
N SER A 136 -13.74 12.81 -2.75
CA SER A 136 -13.36 13.87 -3.70
C SER A 136 -12.71 13.33 -4.98
N GLY A 137 -12.35 12.05 -5.02
CA GLY A 137 -11.75 11.42 -6.19
C GLY A 137 -10.31 11.87 -6.43
N GLU A 138 -9.52 12.05 -5.36
CA GLU A 138 -8.11 12.38 -5.50
C GLU A 138 -7.38 11.33 -6.35
N ALA A 139 -6.77 11.79 -7.45
CA ALA A 139 -6.28 10.91 -8.52
C ALA A 139 -5.24 9.89 -8.07
N VAL A 140 -4.26 10.30 -7.25
CA VAL A 140 -3.19 9.42 -6.76
C VAL A 140 -3.74 8.35 -5.83
N LEU A 141 -4.58 8.75 -4.87
CA LEU A 141 -5.17 7.83 -3.89
C LEU A 141 -6.10 6.83 -4.59
N ALA A 142 -6.88 7.29 -5.58
CA ALA A 142 -7.76 6.45 -6.37
C ALA A 142 -6.97 5.45 -7.24
N ALA A 143 -5.85 5.89 -7.84
CA ALA A 143 -4.97 5.02 -8.63
C ALA A 143 -4.35 3.91 -7.77
N LEU A 144 -3.76 4.27 -6.62
CA LEU A 144 -3.16 3.32 -5.69
C LEU A 144 -4.20 2.32 -5.16
N ALA A 145 -5.40 2.79 -4.82
CA ALA A 145 -6.49 1.93 -4.37
C ALA A 145 -6.90 0.92 -5.46
N ALA A 146 -7.06 1.37 -6.71
CA ALA A 146 -7.39 0.51 -7.83
C ALA A 146 -6.31 -0.55 -8.10
N ILE A 147 -5.03 -0.16 -8.06
CA ILE A 147 -3.88 -1.08 -8.21
C ILE A 147 -3.87 -2.13 -7.09
N ALA A 148 -4.16 -1.73 -5.86
CA ALA A 148 -4.24 -2.63 -4.71
C ALA A 148 -5.50 -3.52 -4.70
N GLY A 149 -6.37 -3.43 -5.71
CA GLY A 149 -7.61 -4.22 -5.79
C GLY A 149 -8.73 -3.70 -4.89
N ILE A 150 -8.65 -2.47 -4.43
CA ILE A 150 -9.71 -1.81 -3.68
C ILE A 150 -10.69 -1.21 -4.69
N HIS A 151 -11.85 -1.84 -4.84
CA HIS A 151 -12.86 -1.41 -5.81
C HIS A 151 -13.99 -0.69 -5.09
N GLY A 152 -14.23 0.58 -5.47
CA GLY A 152 -15.42 1.32 -5.08
C GLY A 152 -16.48 1.28 -6.20
N GLU A 153 -17.70 1.73 -5.91
CA GLU A 153 -18.80 1.81 -6.90
C GLU A 153 -18.52 2.77 -8.07
N ARG A 154 -17.42 3.50 -8.06
CA ARG A 154 -17.08 4.49 -9.11
C ARG A 154 -16.11 3.89 -10.11
N THR A 155 -16.51 3.90 -11.38
CA THR A 155 -15.60 3.72 -12.50
C THR A 155 -14.65 4.91 -12.51
N TYR A 156 -13.42 4.71 -12.08
CA TYR A 156 -12.43 5.78 -12.02
C TYR A 156 -11.94 6.14 -13.40
N HIS A 157 -12.37 7.29 -13.88
CA HIS A 157 -11.66 7.98 -14.94
C HIS A 157 -10.51 8.70 -14.24
N PHE A 158 -9.29 8.21 -14.38
CA PHE A 158 -8.12 8.90 -13.84
C PHE A 158 -7.90 10.17 -14.67
N PRO A 159 -8.18 11.39 -14.16
CA PRO A 159 -7.69 12.58 -14.82
C PRO A 159 -6.17 12.46 -14.85
N GLY A 160 -5.57 12.71 -16.02
CA GLY A 160 -4.16 12.44 -16.25
C GLY A 160 -3.30 12.99 -15.13
N ILE A 161 -2.51 12.10 -14.52
CA ILE A 161 -1.51 12.47 -13.54
C ILE A 161 -0.45 13.25 -14.30
N ALA A 162 -0.41 14.57 -14.09
CA ALA A 162 0.45 15.47 -14.86
C ALA A 162 1.94 15.33 -14.48
N ASP A 163 2.22 14.86 -13.26
CA ASP A 163 3.58 14.65 -12.77
C ASP A 163 4.14 13.32 -13.28
N ILE A 164 5.18 13.41 -14.10
CA ILE A 164 5.85 12.24 -14.71
C ILE A 164 6.47 11.34 -13.65
N ALA A 165 7.02 11.90 -12.57
CA ALA A 165 7.64 11.11 -11.50
C ALA A 165 6.57 10.30 -10.76
N VAL A 166 5.43 10.90 -10.44
CA VAL A 166 4.29 10.22 -9.84
C VAL A 166 3.75 9.13 -10.78
N ALA A 167 3.61 9.42 -12.06
CA ALA A 167 3.17 8.43 -13.05
C ALA A 167 4.14 7.23 -13.15
N THR A 168 5.45 7.49 -13.08
CA THR A 168 6.49 6.45 -13.07
C THR A 168 6.35 5.54 -11.84
N VAL A 169 6.15 6.12 -10.65
CA VAL A 169 5.94 5.33 -9.43
C VAL A 169 4.68 4.48 -9.53
N LEU A 170 3.56 5.04 -9.98
CA LEU A 170 2.31 4.29 -10.14
C LEU A 170 2.42 3.14 -11.15
N ALA A 171 3.13 3.37 -12.26
CA ALA A 171 3.39 2.32 -13.25
C ALA A 171 4.24 1.19 -12.64
N ALA A 172 5.27 1.51 -11.87
CA ALA A 172 6.09 0.53 -11.18
C ALA A 172 5.29 -0.26 -10.13
N VAL A 173 4.44 0.41 -9.32
CA VAL A 173 3.56 -0.27 -8.36
C VAL A 173 2.63 -1.25 -9.07
N ASN A 174 2.01 -0.83 -10.18
CA ASN A 174 1.13 -1.71 -10.95
C ASN A 174 1.88 -2.92 -11.51
N ALA A 175 3.08 -2.73 -12.04
CA ALA A 175 3.92 -3.82 -12.55
C ALA A 175 4.29 -4.80 -11.42
N ALA A 176 4.72 -4.32 -10.26
CA ALA A 176 5.08 -5.15 -9.11
C ALA A 176 3.88 -5.95 -8.56
N VAL A 177 2.69 -5.35 -8.50
CA VAL A 177 1.45 -6.04 -8.09
C VAL A 177 1.08 -7.14 -9.09
N MET A 178 1.18 -6.87 -10.40
CA MET A 178 0.94 -7.89 -11.43
C MET A 178 1.94 -9.04 -11.35
N GLU A 179 3.23 -8.76 -11.15
CA GLU A 179 4.28 -9.75 -10.98
C GLU A 179 4.00 -10.64 -9.75
N LEU A 180 3.66 -10.03 -8.62
CA LEU A 180 3.30 -10.76 -7.41
C LEU A 180 2.07 -11.66 -7.61
N GLY A 181 1.08 -11.20 -8.37
CA GLY A 181 -0.10 -11.97 -8.75
C GLY A 181 0.24 -13.20 -9.60
N LEU A 182 1.10 -13.03 -10.61
CA LEU A 182 1.58 -14.13 -11.47
C LEU A 182 2.36 -15.17 -10.66
N GLU A 183 3.22 -14.72 -9.75
CA GLU A 183 4.00 -15.62 -8.89
C GLU A 183 3.10 -16.45 -7.95
N ARG A 184 2.04 -15.84 -7.39
CA ARG A 184 1.04 -16.57 -6.59
C ARG A 184 0.30 -17.62 -7.41
N GLN A 185 -0.10 -17.25 -8.63
CA GLN A 185 -0.78 -18.19 -9.55
C GLN A 185 0.13 -19.36 -9.91
N ARG A 186 1.41 -19.10 -10.19
CA ARG A 186 2.40 -20.16 -10.47
C ARG A 186 2.51 -21.13 -9.30
N ARG A 187 2.68 -20.61 -8.06
CA ARG A 187 2.78 -21.46 -6.86
C ARG A 187 1.50 -22.27 -6.59
N ALA A 188 0.33 -21.69 -6.86
CA ALA A 188 -0.94 -22.41 -6.73
C ALA A 188 -1.01 -23.60 -7.69
N VAL A 189 -0.64 -23.41 -8.97
CA VAL A 189 -0.61 -24.49 -9.97
C VAL A 189 0.42 -25.57 -9.60
N GLU A 190 1.60 -25.19 -9.11
CA GLU A 190 2.63 -26.14 -8.66
C GLU A 190 2.15 -26.94 -7.44
N GLY A 191 1.47 -26.29 -6.49
CA GLY A 191 0.87 -26.95 -5.33
C GLY A 191 -0.21 -27.97 -5.71
N ASP A 192 -1.13 -27.58 -6.59
CA ASP A 192 -2.20 -28.45 -7.08
C ASP A 192 -1.63 -29.67 -7.84
N ALA A 193 -0.58 -29.47 -8.64
CA ALA A 193 0.09 -30.54 -9.35
C ALA A 193 0.76 -31.54 -8.40
N PHE A 194 1.41 -31.03 -7.34
CA PHE A 194 2.01 -31.87 -6.30
C PHE A 194 0.96 -32.69 -5.55
N ASP A 195 -0.13 -32.09 -5.12
CA ASP A 195 -1.22 -32.76 -4.41
C ASP A 195 -1.91 -33.84 -5.26
N ASN A 196 -2.04 -33.62 -6.56
CA ASN A 196 -2.62 -34.62 -7.47
C ASN A 196 -1.72 -35.85 -7.63
N ILE A 197 -0.40 -35.68 -7.64
CA ILE A 197 0.55 -36.81 -7.71
C ILE A 197 0.44 -37.69 -6.45
N TRP A 198 0.28 -37.08 -5.28
CA TRP A 198 0.17 -37.84 -4.02
C TRP A 198 -1.19 -38.49 -3.75
N ARG A 199 -2.25 -37.98 -4.37
CA ARG A 199 -3.59 -38.62 -4.30
C ARG A 199 -3.82 -39.73 -5.32
N GLY A 200 -2.92 -39.87 -6.29
CA GLY A 200 -2.98 -40.89 -7.33
C GLY A 200 -2.19 -42.16 -7.03
N ILE A 201 -1.63 -42.27 -5.81
CA ILE A 201 -0.99 -43.45 -5.24
C ILE A 201 -1.85 -43.97 -4.10
#